data_50e6c15f88167c34d6b95af05186d67d
#
_entry.id   50e6c15f88167c34d6b95af05186d67d
#
_cell.length_a   1.000
_cell.length_b   1.000
_cell.length_c   1.000
_cell.angle_alpha   90.00
_cell.angle_beta   90.00
_cell.angle_gamma   90.00
#
_symmetry.space_group_name_H-M   'P 1'
#
loop_
_entity.id
_entity.type
_entity.pdbx_description
1 polymer ?
#
loop_
_entity_poly.entity_id
_entity_poly.type
_entity_poly.pdbx_seq_one_letter_code
_entity_poly.pdbx_strand_id
1 'polypeptide(L)'
;GKTRFVQETLADDYFSGGERNLVIACEEGVEEYEDELLQKTNTTLVVLEDKSEFNEMFLAECQKKYKPTQIIVEYNCMWGLDYLREMYMPKGWFVAQVITTVDATTFDVYLKNMKSLFMEMAKDSDLIIFNRSTDETPAATYKRNMRAVNPKAQVVFEKEDGSQLEFEEEM
;
A
#
# COMPACT_ATOMS: atom_id res chain seq x y z
N GLY A 1 -7.48 5.08 4.13
CA GLY A 1 -6.69 3.89 4.13
C GLY A 1 -6.09 3.51 2.80
N LYS A 2 -5.77 2.25 2.67
CA LYS A 2 -5.12 1.73 1.46
C LYS A 2 -5.96 1.91 0.19
N THR A 3 -7.25 1.61 0.26
CA THR A 3 -8.14 1.73 -0.89
C THR A 3 -8.21 3.15 -1.41
N ARG A 4 -8.28 4.13 -0.51
CA ARG A 4 -8.24 5.54 -0.88
C ARG A 4 -6.94 5.90 -1.58
N PHE A 5 -5.81 5.44 -1.04
CA PHE A 5 -4.50 5.69 -1.62
C PHE A 5 -4.40 5.11 -3.05
N VAL A 6 -4.87 3.89 -3.24
CA VAL A 6 -4.87 3.24 -4.55
C VAL A 6 -5.73 4.02 -5.54
N GLN A 7 -6.93 4.46 -5.13
CA GLN A 7 -7.81 5.23 -5.99
C GLN A 7 -7.22 6.60 -6.35
N GLU A 8 -6.59 7.27 -5.40
CA GLU A 8 -5.89 8.54 -5.68
C GLU A 8 -4.73 8.33 -6.67
N THR A 9 -4.01 7.22 -6.55
CA THR A 9 -2.94 6.88 -7.48
C THR A 9 -3.48 6.63 -8.89
N LEU A 10 -4.58 5.89 -9.01
CA LEU A 10 -5.23 5.64 -10.30
C LEU A 10 -5.78 6.93 -10.92
N ALA A 11 -6.28 7.85 -10.10
CA ALA A 11 -6.81 9.12 -10.57
C ALA A 11 -5.71 10.03 -11.14
N ASP A 12 -4.46 9.78 -10.79
CA ASP A 12 -3.32 10.49 -11.36
C ASP A 12 -3.04 9.97 -12.77
N ASP A 13 -3.31 10.80 -13.76
CA ASP A 13 -3.15 10.46 -15.17
C ASP A 13 -1.69 10.13 -15.54
N TYR A 14 -0.75 10.72 -14.83
CA TYR A 14 0.68 10.41 -15.01
C TYR A 14 0.98 8.95 -14.69
N PHE A 15 0.31 8.39 -13.68
CA PHE A 15 0.48 6.99 -13.33
C PHE A 15 -0.34 6.07 -14.24
N SER A 16 -1.64 6.33 -14.40
CA SER A 16 -2.58 5.41 -15.02
C SER A 16 -2.76 5.60 -16.52
N GLY A 17 -2.40 6.77 -17.04
CA GLY A 17 -2.67 7.12 -18.44
C GLY A 17 -1.96 6.21 -19.44
N GLY A 18 -2.70 5.67 -20.39
CA GLY A 18 -2.15 4.79 -21.44
C GLY A 18 -1.78 3.39 -20.98
N GLU A 19 -2.03 3.05 -19.72
CA GLU A 19 -1.67 1.77 -19.13
C GLU A 19 -2.88 0.83 -19.05
N ARG A 20 -2.59 -0.48 -18.98
CA ARG A 20 -3.57 -1.48 -18.57
C ARG A 20 -3.31 -1.80 -17.10
N ASN A 21 -4.18 -1.29 -16.24
CA ASN A 21 -3.98 -1.39 -14.80
C ASN A 21 -4.75 -2.57 -14.21
N LEU A 22 -4.10 -3.31 -13.32
CA LEU A 22 -4.71 -4.38 -12.55
C LEU A 22 -4.56 -4.04 -11.07
N VAL A 23 -5.67 -4.06 -10.35
CA VAL A 23 -5.67 -3.96 -8.88
C VAL A 23 -6.11 -5.30 -8.30
N ILE A 24 -5.27 -5.86 -7.45
CA ILE A 24 -5.58 -7.08 -6.70
C ILE A 24 -5.80 -6.65 -5.26
N ALA A 25 -7.04 -6.72 -4.80
CA ALA A 25 -7.41 -6.34 -3.43
C ALA A 25 -7.50 -7.60 -2.55
N CYS A 26 -6.56 -7.71 -1.63
CA CYS A 26 -6.41 -8.87 -0.74
C CYS A 26 -6.94 -8.64 0.66
N GLU A 27 -7.53 -7.48 0.91
CA GLU A 27 -8.05 -7.12 2.22
C GLU A 27 -9.41 -6.45 2.05
N GLU A 28 -10.39 -6.88 2.84
CA GLU A 28 -11.68 -6.21 2.89
C GLU A 28 -11.53 -4.89 3.63
N GLY A 29 -11.68 -3.79 2.90
CA GLY A 29 -11.71 -2.46 3.46
C GLY A 29 -13.14 -1.97 3.66
N VAL A 30 -13.27 -0.91 4.44
CA VAL A 30 -14.53 -0.20 4.62
C VAL A 30 -14.89 0.58 3.34
N GLU A 31 -13.87 1.00 2.59
CA GLU A 31 -14.05 1.75 1.36
C GLU A 31 -14.13 0.82 0.16
N GLU A 32 -15.01 1.14 -0.78
CA GLU A 32 -15.18 0.42 -2.03
C GLU A 32 -14.51 1.17 -3.18
N TYR A 33 -14.07 0.41 -4.18
CA TYR A 33 -13.57 0.99 -5.41
C TYR A 33 -14.73 1.51 -6.27
N GLU A 34 -14.58 2.72 -6.79
CA GLU A 34 -15.59 3.33 -7.65
C GLU A 34 -15.49 2.80 -9.08
N ASP A 35 -16.56 2.22 -9.60
CA ASP A 35 -16.60 1.63 -10.95
C ASP A 35 -16.25 2.64 -12.05
N GLU A 36 -16.73 3.87 -11.91
CA GLU A 36 -16.43 4.93 -12.87
C GLU A 36 -14.94 5.21 -12.98
N LEU A 37 -14.25 5.28 -11.86
CA LEU A 37 -12.80 5.48 -11.83
C LEU A 37 -12.07 4.30 -12.48
N LEU A 38 -12.48 3.08 -12.17
CA LEU A 38 -11.87 1.88 -12.74
C LEU A 38 -11.99 1.84 -14.25
N GLN A 39 -13.19 2.17 -14.78
CA GLN A 39 -13.41 2.23 -16.22
C GLN A 39 -12.59 3.34 -16.88
N LYS A 40 -12.62 4.53 -16.30
CA LYS A 40 -11.90 5.69 -16.81
C LYS A 40 -10.40 5.48 -16.90
N THR A 41 -9.85 4.72 -15.96
CA THR A 41 -8.41 4.48 -15.87
C THR A 41 -7.97 3.14 -16.47
N ASN A 42 -8.86 2.47 -17.18
CA ASN A 42 -8.59 1.16 -17.77
C ASN A 42 -8.05 0.16 -16.74
N THR A 43 -8.74 0.06 -15.62
CA THR A 43 -8.35 -0.74 -14.48
C THR A 43 -9.27 -1.93 -14.30
N THR A 44 -8.70 -3.12 -14.16
CA THR A 44 -9.42 -4.31 -13.75
C THR A 44 -9.20 -4.52 -12.26
N LEU A 45 -10.28 -4.74 -11.51
CA LEU A 45 -10.23 -5.04 -10.09
C LEU A 45 -10.53 -6.51 -9.86
N VAL A 46 -9.65 -7.19 -9.14
CA VAL A 46 -9.87 -8.56 -8.67
C VAL A 46 -9.81 -8.55 -7.14
N VAL A 47 -10.87 -9.02 -6.50
CA VAL A 47 -10.95 -9.08 -5.03
C VAL A 47 -10.74 -10.52 -4.59
N LEU A 48 -9.82 -10.72 -3.67
CA LEU A 48 -9.56 -12.02 -3.04
C LEU A 48 -9.94 -11.95 -1.56
N GLU A 49 -10.56 -13.00 -1.06
CA GLU A 49 -10.97 -13.07 0.34
C GLU A 49 -10.05 -13.93 1.20
N ASP A 50 -9.41 -14.93 0.60
CA ASP A 50 -8.61 -15.91 1.30
C ASP A 50 -7.17 -15.90 0.81
N LYS A 51 -6.21 -16.03 1.73
CA LYS A 51 -4.79 -16.13 1.44
C LYS A 51 -4.47 -17.22 0.40
N SER A 52 -5.17 -18.35 0.47
CA SER A 52 -4.97 -19.45 -0.45
C SER A 52 -5.26 -19.12 -1.90
N GLU A 53 -6.11 -18.11 -2.14
CA GLU A 53 -6.44 -17.65 -3.49
C GLU A 53 -5.31 -16.82 -4.11
N PHE A 54 -4.48 -16.20 -3.29
CA PHE A 54 -3.33 -15.41 -3.74
C PHE A 54 -2.12 -16.34 -3.89
N ASN A 55 -1.97 -16.92 -5.05
CA ASN A 55 -0.95 -17.91 -5.34
C ASN A 55 -0.36 -17.71 -6.74
N GLU A 56 0.67 -18.47 -7.04
CA GLU A 56 1.40 -18.35 -8.31
C GLU A 56 0.52 -18.64 -9.52
N MET A 57 -0.38 -19.60 -9.43
CA MET A 57 -1.33 -19.94 -10.49
C MET A 57 -2.28 -18.79 -10.77
N PHE A 58 -2.79 -18.15 -9.71
CA PHE A 58 -3.64 -16.98 -9.82
C PHE A 58 -2.93 -15.84 -10.54
N LEU A 59 -1.68 -15.54 -10.16
CA LEU A 59 -0.91 -14.48 -10.80
C LEU A 59 -0.66 -14.78 -12.28
N ALA A 60 -0.36 -16.02 -12.62
CA ALA A 60 -0.17 -16.43 -14.00
C ALA A 60 -1.46 -16.27 -14.82
N GLU A 61 -2.61 -16.60 -14.24
CA GLU A 61 -3.90 -16.42 -14.90
C GLU A 61 -4.22 -14.94 -15.11
N CYS A 62 -3.90 -14.08 -14.15
CA CYS A 62 -4.05 -12.63 -14.29
C CYS A 62 -3.22 -12.09 -15.46
N GLN A 63 -1.99 -12.53 -15.58
CA GLN A 63 -1.15 -12.14 -16.71
C GLN A 63 -1.74 -12.58 -18.03
N LYS A 64 -2.19 -13.79 -18.12
CA LYS A 64 -2.76 -14.36 -19.34
C LYS A 64 -4.06 -13.69 -19.74
N LYS A 65 -4.94 -13.44 -18.77
CA LYS A 65 -6.29 -12.92 -19.01
C LYS A 65 -6.31 -11.41 -19.21
N TYR A 66 -5.59 -10.67 -18.38
CA TYR A 66 -5.67 -9.21 -18.36
C TYR A 66 -4.50 -8.52 -19.05
N LYS A 67 -3.37 -9.19 -19.15
CA LYS A 67 -2.12 -8.64 -19.74
C LYS A 67 -1.81 -7.25 -19.20
N PRO A 68 -1.76 -7.07 -17.87
CA PRO A 68 -1.59 -5.75 -17.29
C PRO A 68 -0.19 -5.21 -17.55
N THR A 69 -0.10 -3.89 -17.68
CA THR A 69 1.18 -3.17 -17.79
C THR A 69 1.60 -2.58 -16.45
N GLN A 70 0.63 -2.39 -15.55
CA GLN A 70 0.88 -1.98 -14.17
C GLN A 70 -0.02 -2.78 -13.24
N ILE A 71 0.53 -3.17 -12.10
CA ILE A 71 -0.20 -3.94 -11.09
C ILE A 71 -0.05 -3.26 -9.74
N ILE A 72 -1.17 -3.08 -9.05
CA ILE A 72 -1.19 -2.65 -7.65
C ILE A 72 -1.80 -3.77 -6.84
N VAL A 73 -1.08 -4.21 -5.82
CA VAL A 73 -1.61 -5.20 -4.87
C VAL A 73 -1.90 -4.49 -3.56
N GLU A 74 -3.18 -4.40 -3.22
CA GLU A 74 -3.61 -3.97 -1.90
C GLU A 74 -3.50 -5.19 -0.98
N TYR A 75 -2.30 -5.36 -0.41
CA TYR A 75 -1.92 -6.58 0.27
C TYR A 75 -2.44 -6.63 1.69
N ASN A 76 -2.83 -7.82 2.13
CA ASN A 76 -3.21 -8.06 3.51
C ASN A 76 -1.95 -8.30 4.34
N CYS A 77 -1.61 -7.34 5.20
CA CYS A 77 -0.40 -7.40 6.00
C CYS A 77 -0.35 -8.63 6.94
N MET A 78 -1.50 -9.17 7.32
CA MET A 78 -1.57 -10.36 8.17
C MET A 78 -1.02 -11.62 7.49
N TRP A 79 -0.91 -11.61 6.16
CA TRP A 79 -0.33 -12.73 5.42
C TRP A 79 1.21 -12.75 5.46
N GLY A 80 1.82 -11.61 5.80
CA GLY A 80 3.27 -11.45 5.86
C GLY A 80 3.90 -11.21 4.48
N LEU A 81 4.94 -10.38 4.44
CA LEU A 81 5.65 -10.08 3.19
C LEU A 81 6.42 -11.27 2.63
N ASP A 82 6.90 -12.17 3.48
CA ASP A 82 7.64 -13.34 3.04
C ASP A 82 6.79 -14.23 2.13
N TYR A 83 5.49 -14.33 2.42
CA TYR A 83 4.58 -15.08 1.57
C TYR A 83 4.57 -14.56 0.13
N LEU A 84 4.53 -13.24 -0.03
CA LEU A 84 4.59 -12.59 -1.35
C LEU A 84 5.97 -12.77 -2.00
N ARG A 85 7.04 -12.59 -1.24
CA ARG A 85 8.41 -12.63 -1.76
C ARG A 85 8.85 -14.01 -2.24
N GLU A 86 8.32 -15.05 -1.63
CA GLU A 86 8.64 -16.43 -1.98
C GLU A 86 7.89 -16.91 -3.23
N MET A 87 6.92 -16.15 -3.73
CA MET A 87 6.17 -16.49 -4.93
C MET A 87 6.98 -16.25 -6.19
N TYR A 88 6.89 -17.19 -7.13
CA TYR A 88 7.35 -16.94 -8.48
C TYR A 88 6.37 -16.01 -9.21
N MET A 89 6.87 -14.91 -9.67
CA MET A 89 6.09 -13.93 -10.41
C MET A 89 6.01 -14.30 -11.89
N PRO A 90 4.91 -13.95 -12.57
CA PRO A 90 4.87 -14.05 -14.02
C PRO A 90 6.03 -13.30 -14.67
N LYS A 91 6.46 -13.75 -15.84
CA LYS A 91 7.56 -13.12 -16.56
C LYS A 91 7.29 -11.62 -16.78
N GLY A 92 8.25 -10.80 -16.40
CA GLY A 92 8.16 -9.35 -16.52
C GLY A 92 7.57 -8.65 -15.31
N TRP A 93 7.03 -9.40 -14.34
CA TRP A 93 6.54 -8.83 -13.10
C TRP A 93 7.67 -8.73 -12.07
N PHE A 94 7.73 -7.63 -11.39
CA PHE A 94 8.64 -7.44 -10.25
C PHE A 94 8.04 -6.45 -9.26
N VAL A 95 8.43 -6.57 -8.01
CA VAL A 95 7.98 -5.62 -6.99
C VAL A 95 8.83 -4.35 -7.11
N ALA A 96 8.23 -3.32 -7.68
CA ALA A 96 8.91 -2.04 -7.91
C ALA A 96 8.94 -1.17 -6.66
N GLN A 97 7.87 -1.22 -5.86
CA GLN A 97 7.74 -0.36 -4.69
C GLN A 97 6.84 -1.01 -3.64
N VAL A 98 7.25 -0.90 -2.39
CA VAL A 98 6.44 -1.33 -1.25
C VAL A 98 6.04 -0.09 -0.45
N ILE A 99 4.73 0.11 -0.29
CA ILE A 99 4.16 1.26 0.40
C ILE A 99 3.36 0.75 1.59
N THR A 100 3.66 1.26 2.78
CA THR A 100 2.92 0.94 3.99
C THR A 100 2.12 2.17 4.43
N THR A 101 0.82 2.01 4.61
CA THR A 101 -0.05 3.05 5.13
C THR A 101 -0.39 2.74 6.59
N VAL A 102 -0.33 3.75 7.43
CA VAL A 102 -0.56 3.63 8.88
C VAL A 102 -1.53 4.73 9.30
N ASP A 103 -2.53 4.36 10.10
CA ASP A 103 -3.42 5.34 10.71
C ASP A 103 -2.71 5.98 11.91
N ALA A 104 -2.39 7.27 11.79
CA ALA A 104 -1.67 7.98 12.84
C ALA A 104 -2.44 8.05 14.16
N THR A 105 -3.77 7.99 14.11
CA THR A 105 -4.61 8.06 15.32
C THR A 105 -4.58 6.78 16.14
N THR A 106 -4.28 5.65 15.52
CA THR A 106 -4.27 4.33 16.17
C THR A 106 -2.90 3.68 16.18
N PHE A 107 -1.88 4.38 15.73
CA PHE A 107 -0.54 3.84 15.56
C PHE A 107 0.04 3.27 16.87
N ASP A 108 -0.10 4.00 17.98
CA ASP A 108 0.45 3.56 19.27
C ASP A 108 -0.18 2.26 19.73
N VAL A 109 -1.49 2.12 19.56
CA VAL A 109 -2.21 0.89 19.90
C VAL A 109 -1.79 -0.25 18.98
N TYR A 110 -1.72 0.03 17.69
CA TYR A 110 -1.30 -0.95 16.69
C TYR A 110 0.12 -1.44 16.97
N LEU A 111 1.04 -0.52 17.21
CA LEU A 111 2.43 -0.84 17.52
C LEU A 111 2.55 -1.70 18.79
N LYS A 112 1.75 -1.39 19.81
CA LYS A 112 1.75 -2.16 21.07
C LYS A 112 1.30 -3.61 20.86
N ASN A 113 0.30 -3.84 20.00
CA ASN A 113 -0.30 -5.15 19.82
C ASN A 113 0.33 -5.96 18.68
N MET A 114 0.86 -5.28 17.65
CA MET A 114 1.31 -5.90 16.41
C MET A 114 2.74 -5.47 16.04
N LYS A 115 3.56 -5.22 17.04
CA LYS A 115 4.90 -4.65 16.84
C LYS A 115 5.77 -5.43 15.86
N SER A 116 5.88 -6.74 16.03
CA SER A 116 6.74 -7.57 15.19
C SER A 116 6.31 -7.55 13.72
N LEU A 117 5.01 -7.66 13.48
CA LEU A 117 4.45 -7.61 12.13
C LEU A 117 4.69 -6.24 11.49
N PHE A 118 4.44 -5.17 12.25
CA PHE A 118 4.63 -3.82 11.75
C PHE A 118 6.11 -3.54 11.44
N MET A 119 7.02 -3.94 12.31
CA MET A 119 8.45 -3.74 12.09
C MET A 119 8.96 -4.49 10.87
N GLU A 120 8.45 -5.68 10.61
CA GLU A 120 8.75 -6.44 9.41
C GLU A 120 8.31 -5.69 8.15
N MET A 121 7.09 -5.14 8.17
CA MET A 121 6.57 -4.36 7.06
C MET A 121 7.37 -3.06 6.87
N ALA A 122 7.65 -2.34 7.94
CA ALA A 122 8.38 -1.07 7.89
C ALA A 122 9.81 -1.26 7.38
N LYS A 123 10.47 -2.32 7.78
CA LYS A 123 11.83 -2.64 7.36
C LYS A 123 11.97 -2.74 5.83
N ASP A 124 10.94 -3.23 5.18
CA ASP A 124 10.96 -3.52 3.75
C ASP A 124 10.21 -2.49 2.91
N SER A 125 9.71 -1.42 3.53
CA SER A 125 8.95 -0.39 2.84
C SER A 125 9.85 0.66 2.22
N ASP A 126 9.50 1.09 1.01
CA ASP A 126 10.12 2.24 0.34
C ASP A 126 9.49 3.55 0.79
N LEU A 127 8.20 3.51 1.11
CA LEU A 127 7.42 4.65 1.54
C LEU A 127 6.49 4.23 2.69
N ILE A 128 6.48 5.02 3.75
CA ILE A 128 5.57 4.83 4.89
C ILE A 128 4.72 6.09 5.01
N ILE A 129 3.41 5.93 4.93
CA ILE A 129 2.46 7.03 4.98
C ILE A 129 1.64 6.93 6.26
N PHE A 130 1.75 7.95 7.12
CA PHE A 130 0.89 8.11 8.28
C PHE A 130 -0.30 8.98 7.87
N ASN A 131 -1.44 8.35 7.60
CA ASN A 131 -2.66 9.06 7.24
C ASN A 131 -3.42 9.50 8.51
N ARG A 132 -4.44 10.35 8.33
CA ARG A 132 -5.23 10.92 9.43
C ARG A 132 -4.38 11.63 10.48
N SER A 133 -3.26 12.20 10.05
CA SER A 133 -2.39 12.97 10.92
C SER A 133 -3.01 14.33 11.24
N THR A 134 -2.71 14.84 12.42
CA THR A 134 -3.15 16.18 12.89
C THR A 134 -1.95 16.92 13.45
N ASP A 135 -2.17 18.17 13.84
CA ASP A 135 -1.12 18.98 14.49
C ASP A 135 -0.67 18.35 15.82
N GLU A 136 -1.49 17.49 16.42
CA GLU A 136 -1.17 16.78 17.66
C GLU A 136 -0.40 15.47 17.43
N THR A 137 -0.32 15.01 16.18
CA THR A 137 0.44 13.80 15.85
C THR A 137 1.94 14.06 16.12
N PRO A 138 2.62 13.18 16.91
CA PRO A 138 4.05 13.35 17.18
C PRO A 138 4.89 12.94 15.96
N ALA A 139 4.75 13.67 14.87
CA ALA A 139 5.30 13.34 13.56
C ALA A 139 6.83 13.19 13.57
N ALA A 140 7.54 14.10 14.23
CA ALA A 140 9.00 14.04 14.30
C ALA A 140 9.47 12.76 15.01
N THR A 141 8.77 12.37 16.08
CA THR A 141 9.07 11.14 16.83
C THR A 141 8.79 9.90 15.99
N TYR A 142 7.64 9.85 15.32
CA TYR A 142 7.28 8.71 14.47
C TYR A 142 8.25 8.56 13.30
N LYS A 143 8.61 9.66 12.66
CA LYS A 143 9.59 9.65 11.57
C LYS A 143 10.94 9.13 12.02
N ARG A 144 11.42 9.60 13.17
CA ARG A 144 12.68 9.15 13.75
C ARG A 144 12.66 7.66 14.03
N ASN A 145 11.57 7.16 14.62
CA ASN A 145 11.41 5.74 14.92
C ASN A 145 11.39 4.89 13.66
N MET A 146 10.72 5.34 12.62
CA MET A 146 10.68 4.61 11.35
C MET A 146 12.04 4.60 10.66
N ARG A 147 12.76 5.70 10.68
CA ARG A 147 14.09 5.78 10.09
C ARG A 147 15.15 5.00 10.86
N ALA A 148 14.94 4.78 12.15
CA ALA A 148 15.79 3.88 12.92
C ALA A 148 15.65 2.42 12.48
N VAL A 149 14.46 2.03 12.05
CA VAL A 149 14.17 0.68 11.53
C VAL A 149 14.59 0.55 10.07
N ASN A 150 14.32 1.59 9.28
CA ASN A 150 14.61 1.61 7.84
C ASN A 150 15.09 3.00 7.42
N PRO A 151 16.42 3.23 7.40
CA PRO A 151 16.96 4.54 7.05
C PRO A 151 16.68 5.00 5.62
N LYS A 152 16.33 4.06 4.74
CA LYS A 152 16.06 4.35 3.32
C LYS A 152 14.60 4.70 3.06
N ALA A 153 13.71 4.44 4.00
CA ALA A 153 12.30 4.70 3.82
C ALA A 153 12.01 6.19 3.80
N GLN A 154 11.18 6.60 2.85
CA GLN A 154 10.56 7.91 2.88
C GLN A 154 9.36 7.85 3.83
N VAL A 155 9.23 8.80 4.72
CA VAL A 155 8.13 8.85 5.70
C VAL A 155 7.34 10.15 5.48
N VAL A 156 6.04 10.00 5.24
CA VAL A 156 5.15 11.11 4.90
C VAL A 156 3.96 11.09 5.86
N PHE A 157 3.49 12.27 6.22
CA PHE A 157 2.33 12.44 7.09
C PHE A 157 1.24 13.16 6.31
N GLU A 158 0.08 12.54 6.20
CA GLU A 158 -1.08 13.12 5.51
C GLU A 158 -2.20 13.40 6.50
N LYS A 159 -2.87 14.53 6.31
CA LYS A 159 -4.10 14.87 7.02
C LYS A 159 -5.26 14.07 6.45
N GLU A 160 -6.41 14.12 7.13
CA GLU A 160 -7.61 13.40 6.71
C GLU A 160 -8.12 13.80 5.33
N ASP A 161 -7.87 15.06 4.92
CA ASP A 161 -8.23 15.55 3.59
C ASP A 161 -7.22 15.16 2.50
N GLY A 162 -6.16 14.45 2.84
CA GLY A 162 -5.11 14.03 1.92
C GLY A 162 -3.97 15.02 1.75
N SER A 163 -4.07 16.23 2.34
CA SER A 163 -2.98 17.20 2.30
C SER A 163 -1.83 16.78 3.22
N GLN A 164 -0.63 17.20 2.85
CA GLN A 164 0.56 16.86 3.62
C GLN A 164 0.64 17.70 4.90
N LEU A 165 0.93 17.03 6.02
CA LEU A 165 1.21 17.70 7.28
C LEU A 165 2.64 18.25 7.26
N GLU A 166 2.79 19.53 7.52
CA GLU A 166 4.10 20.15 7.71
C GLU A 166 4.44 20.20 9.20
N PHE A 167 5.67 19.86 9.54
CA PHE A 167 6.14 19.88 10.92
C PHE A 167 7.64 20.17 10.95
N GLU A 168 8.10 20.71 12.07
CA GLU A 168 9.51 20.95 12.29
C GLU A 168 10.20 19.68 12.77
N GLU A 169 11.30 19.32 12.09
CA GLU A 169 12.12 18.21 12.52
C GLU A 169 13.13 18.71 13.57
N GLU A 170 13.21 18.00 14.69
CA GLU A 170 14.25 18.24 15.66
C GLU A 170 15.57 17.70 15.12
N MET A 171 16.55 18.56 15.05
CA MET A 171 17.91 18.18 14.67
C MET A 171 18.70 17.62 15.85
#